data_8d2ba6bc2021ba5336d36c561956c522
#
_entry.id   8d2ba6bc2021ba5336d36c561956c522
#
_cell.length_a   1.000
_cell.length_b   1.000
_cell.length_c   1.000
_cell.angle_alpha   90.00
_cell.angle_beta   90.00
_cell.angle_gamma   90.00
#
_symmetry.space_group_name_H-M   'P 1'
#
loop_
_entity.id
_entity.type
_entity.pdbx_description
1 polymer ?
#
loop_
_entity_poly.entity_id
_entity_poly.type
_entity_poly.pdbx_seq_one_letter_code
_entity_poly.pdbx_strand_id
1 'polypeptide(L)'
;YCNENGYYSIYQSDRYGFNNPDEEWNKKEIEYLLVGDSFAHGACVNRPNDIASVLRNLSGKSVLNLGYGGNGPLIEYATLREYLNKNVKKILWIYFTNDPQNLQNEEKKDILINYLNNLTFSQNLKLKQKEINNLALKKIKIEMNEVIKKNSFKYELLKFAKLNQIRKKLLLRAPLPIPKP
;
A
#
# COMPACT_ATOMS: atom_id res chain seq x y z
N TYR A 1 -1.28 9.81 -2.28
CA TYR A 1 -1.84 8.53 -1.87
C TYR A 1 -3.31 8.71 -1.46
N CYS A 2 -3.68 8.94 -0.23
CA CYS A 2 -5.04 9.36 0.11
C CYS A 2 -5.11 10.87 0.44
N ASN A 3 -6.30 11.45 0.56
CA ASN A 3 -6.46 12.88 0.85
C ASN A 3 -7.41 13.15 2.03
N GLU A 4 -7.37 12.36 3.06
CA GLU A 4 -8.21 12.52 4.25
C GLU A 4 -8.04 13.87 4.95
N ASN A 5 -6.86 14.48 4.81
CA ASN A 5 -6.52 15.78 5.40
C ASN A 5 -6.63 16.94 4.40
N GLY A 6 -7.33 16.78 3.26
CA GLY A 6 -7.48 17.81 2.22
C GLY A 6 -6.28 17.95 1.28
N TYR A 7 -5.28 17.08 1.37
CA TYR A 7 -4.14 16.98 0.45
C TYR A 7 -3.80 15.51 0.19
N TYR A 8 -3.20 15.23 -0.97
CA TYR A 8 -2.68 13.89 -1.26
C TYR A 8 -1.37 13.66 -0.52
N SER A 9 -1.29 12.57 0.23
CA SER A 9 -0.03 12.18 0.86
C SER A 9 0.96 11.69 -0.21
N ILE A 10 2.20 12.14 -0.08
CA ILE A 10 3.29 11.83 -1.01
C ILE A 10 4.50 11.37 -0.18
N TYR A 11 5.11 10.28 -0.58
CA TYR A 11 6.39 9.85 -0.03
C TYR A 11 7.34 9.39 -1.13
N GLN A 12 8.62 9.55 -0.91
CA GLN A 12 9.65 8.91 -1.70
C GLN A 12 9.89 7.52 -1.13
N SER A 13 9.64 6.49 -1.94
CA SER A 13 9.91 5.11 -1.53
C SER A 13 11.40 4.84 -1.40
N ASP A 14 11.76 3.91 -0.54
CA ASP A 14 13.09 3.34 -0.48
C ASP A 14 13.38 2.43 -1.70
N ARG A 15 14.59 1.87 -1.75
CA ARG A 15 15.05 0.97 -2.85
C ARG A 15 14.18 -0.26 -3.07
N TYR A 16 13.37 -0.65 -2.11
CA TYR A 16 12.48 -1.81 -2.18
C TYR A 16 11.00 -1.43 -2.32
N GLY A 17 10.67 -0.14 -2.35
CA GLY A 17 9.31 0.36 -2.55
C GLY A 17 8.55 0.69 -1.27
N PHE A 18 9.15 0.51 -0.09
CA PHE A 18 8.52 0.83 1.19
C PHE A 18 8.67 2.30 1.57
N ASN A 19 7.86 2.75 2.52
CA ASN A 19 7.89 4.12 3.03
C ASN A 19 8.97 4.29 4.10
N ASN A 20 10.23 4.30 3.67
CA ASN A 20 11.39 4.58 4.52
C ASN A 20 12.30 5.63 3.92
N PRO A 21 13.11 6.33 4.73
CA PRO A 21 14.38 6.86 4.24
C PRO A 21 15.27 5.69 3.78
N ASP A 22 15.87 5.80 2.58
CA ASP A 22 16.60 4.68 1.98
C ASP A 22 17.81 4.23 2.80
N GLU A 23 18.43 5.16 3.52
CA GLU A 23 19.56 4.93 4.42
C GLU A 23 19.25 4.00 5.59
N GLU A 24 17.99 3.81 5.98
CA GLU A 24 17.64 2.85 7.03
C GLU A 24 18.07 1.42 6.69
N TRP A 25 18.08 1.07 5.40
CA TRP A 25 18.57 -0.24 4.94
C TRP A 25 20.06 -0.45 5.11
N ASN A 26 20.85 0.62 5.32
CA ASN A 26 22.30 0.57 5.50
C ASN A 26 22.71 0.47 6.98
N LYS A 27 21.76 0.55 7.90
CA LYS A 27 22.02 0.41 9.34
C LYS A 27 22.50 -1.00 9.66
N LYS A 28 23.51 -1.11 10.50
CA LYS A 28 24.05 -2.40 10.95
C LYS A 28 23.06 -3.16 11.83
N GLU A 29 22.21 -2.43 12.55
CA GLU A 29 21.20 -2.95 13.46
C GLU A 29 19.92 -2.14 13.31
N ILE A 30 18.80 -2.84 13.30
CA ILE A 30 17.45 -2.25 13.28
C ILE A 30 16.80 -2.54 14.64
N GLU A 31 16.52 -1.49 15.40
CA GLU A 31 15.85 -1.66 16.70
C GLU A 31 14.41 -2.10 16.53
N TYR A 32 13.67 -1.47 15.60
CA TYR A 32 12.26 -1.78 15.33
C TYR A 32 12.03 -2.07 13.85
N LEU A 33 11.35 -3.17 13.57
CA LEU A 33 10.83 -3.51 12.24
C LEU A 33 9.30 -3.49 12.32
N LEU A 34 8.66 -2.60 11.58
CA LEU A 34 7.21 -2.51 11.49
C LEU A 34 6.70 -3.40 10.35
N VAL A 35 5.63 -4.13 10.62
CA VAL A 35 4.89 -4.94 9.65
C VAL A 35 3.41 -4.58 9.79
N GLY A 36 2.65 -4.54 8.73
CA GLY A 36 1.24 -4.22 8.73
C GLY A 36 0.74 -3.68 7.39
N ASP A 37 -0.48 -3.22 7.38
CA ASP A 37 -1.20 -2.71 6.23
C ASP A 37 -0.98 -1.19 5.98
N SER A 38 -2.04 -0.49 5.58
CA SER A 38 -2.04 0.95 5.29
C SER A 38 -1.70 1.83 6.49
N PHE A 39 -1.99 1.40 7.71
CA PHE A 39 -1.62 2.13 8.92
C PHE A 39 -0.11 2.08 9.17
N ALA A 40 0.48 0.90 9.13
CA ALA A 40 1.93 0.75 9.20
C ALA A 40 2.62 1.50 8.05
N HIS A 41 2.06 1.43 6.84
CA HIS A 41 2.55 2.16 5.67
C HIS A 41 2.61 3.67 5.88
N GLY A 42 1.68 4.26 6.66
CA GLY A 42 1.47 5.70 6.74
C GLY A 42 0.81 6.26 5.48
N ALA A 43 -0.16 5.52 4.91
CA ALA A 43 -0.73 5.79 3.58
C ALA A 43 -1.37 7.18 3.43
N CYS A 44 -1.89 7.77 4.53
CA CYS A 44 -2.65 9.02 4.51
C CYS A 44 -1.90 10.21 5.09
N VAL A 45 -0.63 10.04 5.45
CA VAL A 45 0.17 11.10 6.05
C VAL A 45 1.53 11.24 5.37
N ASN A 46 2.04 12.46 5.32
CA ASN A 46 3.39 12.70 4.82
C ASN A 46 4.41 12.45 5.94
N ARG A 47 5.61 11.97 5.58
CA ARG A 47 6.73 12.01 6.53
C ARG A 47 6.98 13.45 6.98
N PRO A 48 7.28 13.69 8.27
CA PRO A 48 7.65 12.71 9.30
C PRO A 48 6.47 12.26 10.21
N ASN A 49 5.22 12.35 9.76
CA ASN A 49 4.04 12.13 10.61
C ASN A 49 3.52 10.66 10.56
N ASP A 50 4.16 9.79 9.79
CA ASP A 50 3.88 8.35 9.80
C ASP A 50 4.44 7.67 11.07
N ILE A 51 3.88 6.50 11.42
CA ILE A 51 4.22 5.77 12.65
C ILE A 51 5.72 5.51 12.74
N ALA A 52 6.35 5.08 11.65
CA ALA A 52 7.78 4.77 11.66
C ALA A 52 8.65 6.01 11.90
N SER A 53 8.30 7.14 11.28
CA SER A 53 9.02 8.40 11.46
C SER A 53 8.85 8.95 12.87
N VAL A 54 7.64 8.91 13.42
CA VAL A 54 7.36 9.31 14.81
C VAL A 54 8.14 8.43 15.78
N LEU A 55 8.15 7.11 15.55
CA LEU A 55 8.91 6.18 16.39
C LEU A 55 10.42 6.43 16.32
N ARG A 56 10.99 6.75 15.13
CA ARG A 56 12.39 7.16 15.00
C ARG A 56 12.69 8.40 15.83
N ASN A 57 11.85 9.42 15.71
CA ASN A 57 12.04 10.70 16.41
C ASN A 57 11.94 10.53 17.94
N LEU A 58 10.95 9.79 18.43
CA LEU A 58 10.74 9.62 19.87
C LEU A 58 11.79 8.72 20.52
N SER A 59 12.21 7.67 19.83
CA SER A 59 13.15 6.68 20.39
C SER A 59 14.63 7.01 20.12
N GLY A 60 14.91 7.80 19.10
CA GLY A 60 16.28 8.00 18.59
C GLY A 60 16.90 6.72 17.98
N LYS A 61 16.08 5.71 17.68
CA LYS A 61 16.51 4.39 17.20
C LYS A 61 16.20 4.19 15.73
N SER A 62 16.89 3.22 15.12
CA SER A 62 16.59 2.76 13.75
C SER A 62 15.24 2.08 13.67
N VAL A 63 14.43 2.45 12.68
CA VAL A 63 13.12 1.88 12.44
C VAL A 63 12.97 1.59 10.95
N LEU A 64 12.73 0.35 10.60
CA LEU A 64 12.43 -0.07 9.24
C LEU A 64 10.95 -0.44 9.13
N ASN A 65 10.28 0.12 8.14
CA ASN A 65 8.85 -0.09 7.90
C ASN A 65 8.64 -0.98 6.67
N LEU A 66 8.01 -2.11 6.83
CA LEU A 66 7.57 -3.03 5.76
C LEU A 66 6.06 -2.98 5.53
N GLY A 67 5.35 -2.05 6.15
CA GLY A 67 3.92 -1.86 5.94
C GLY A 67 3.61 -1.42 4.52
N TYR A 68 2.52 -1.95 3.96
CA TYR A 68 2.05 -1.57 2.63
C TYR A 68 0.53 -1.66 2.53
N GLY A 69 -0.10 -0.60 2.02
CA GLY A 69 -1.56 -0.52 1.94
C GLY A 69 -2.19 -1.64 1.11
N GLY A 70 -3.20 -2.29 1.69
CA GLY A 70 -3.92 -3.39 1.07
C GLY A 70 -3.34 -4.79 1.32
N ASN A 71 -2.26 -4.89 2.07
CA ASN A 71 -1.77 -6.17 2.55
C ASN A 71 -2.70 -6.72 3.64
N GLY A 72 -2.82 -8.02 3.70
CA GLY A 72 -3.37 -8.75 4.83
C GLY A 72 -2.29 -9.62 5.49
N PRO A 73 -2.64 -10.36 6.54
CA PRO A 73 -1.68 -11.05 7.41
C PRO A 73 -0.73 -12.01 6.71
N LEU A 74 -1.15 -12.72 5.66
CA LEU A 74 -0.26 -13.65 4.95
C LEU A 74 0.72 -12.93 4.02
N ILE A 75 0.31 -11.84 3.37
CA ILE A 75 1.23 -10.99 2.58
C ILE A 75 2.21 -10.30 3.52
N GLU A 76 1.77 -9.82 4.67
CA GLU A 76 2.62 -9.21 5.69
C GLU A 76 3.66 -10.21 6.20
N TYR A 77 3.25 -11.44 6.49
CA TYR A 77 4.15 -12.51 6.89
C TYR A 77 5.16 -12.86 5.79
N ALA A 78 4.71 -13.00 4.54
CA ALA A 78 5.58 -13.25 3.40
C ALA A 78 6.59 -12.10 3.22
N THR A 79 6.13 -10.85 3.33
CA THR A 79 6.97 -9.65 3.26
C THR A 79 8.02 -9.64 4.37
N LEU A 80 7.60 -9.93 5.61
CA LEU A 80 8.52 -10.07 6.73
C LEU A 80 9.61 -11.09 6.41
N ARG A 81 9.25 -12.28 5.92
CA ARG A 81 10.21 -13.36 5.60
C ARG A 81 11.19 -13.01 4.48
N GLU A 82 10.73 -12.25 3.47
CA GLU A 82 11.58 -11.82 2.35
C GLU A 82 12.55 -10.69 2.74
N TYR A 83 12.12 -9.78 3.63
CA TYR A 83 12.86 -8.57 3.94
C TYR A 83 13.49 -8.53 5.34
N LEU A 84 13.21 -9.52 6.19
CA LEU A 84 13.82 -9.60 7.52
C LEU A 84 15.34 -9.56 7.43
N ASN A 85 15.94 -8.65 8.19
CA ASN A 85 17.38 -8.61 8.41
C ASN A 85 17.71 -9.36 9.69
N LYS A 86 18.82 -10.10 9.72
CA LYS A 86 19.28 -10.86 10.90
C LYS A 86 19.54 -10.00 12.14
N ASN A 87 19.75 -8.71 11.97
CA ASN A 87 20.07 -7.76 13.04
C ASN A 87 18.86 -6.92 13.52
N VAL A 88 17.65 -7.43 13.35
CA VAL A 88 16.43 -6.81 13.91
C VAL A 88 16.25 -7.25 15.35
N LYS A 89 16.00 -6.27 16.26
CA LYS A 89 15.79 -6.53 17.69
C LYS A 89 14.34 -6.79 18.04
N LYS A 90 13.42 -6.01 17.47
CA LYS A 90 11.99 -6.08 17.78
C LYS A 90 11.16 -5.96 16.50
N ILE A 91 10.15 -6.79 16.39
CA ILE A 91 9.16 -6.72 15.34
C ILE A 91 7.86 -6.19 15.95
N LEU A 92 7.34 -5.11 15.37
CA LEU A 92 6.06 -4.53 15.72
C LEU A 92 5.07 -4.85 14.59
N TRP A 93 4.18 -5.80 14.85
CA TRP A 93 3.14 -6.17 13.90
C TRP A 93 1.86 -5.41 14.22
N ILE A 94 1.49 -4.50 13.33
CA ILE A 94 0.36 -3.59 13.51
C ILE A 94 -0.85 -4.22 12.83
N TYR A 95 -1.81 -4.62 13.63
CA TYR A 95 -3.08 -5.22 13.19
C TYR A 95 -4.18 -4.17 13.11
N PHE A 96 -5.07 -4.31 12.10
CA PHE A 96 -6.25 -3.48 11.95
C PHE A 96 -7.51 -4.31 11.68
N THR A 97 -8.68 -3.68 11.76
CA THR A 97 -9.98 -4.36 11.72
C THR A 97 -10.33 -5.02 10.39
N ASN A 98 -9.68 -4.63 9.29
CA ASN A 98 -9.86 -5.22 7.96
C ASN A 98 -9.00 -6.49 7.72
N ASP A 99 -8.03 -6.78 8.57
CA ASP A 99 -7.09 -7.90 8.41
C ASP A 99 -7.80 -9.27 8.29
N PRO A 100 -8.84 -9.58 9.08
CA PRO A 100 -9.56 -10.84 8.92
C PRO A 100 -10.21 -11.03 7.54
N GLN A 101 -10.71 -9.94 6.92
CA GLN A 101 -11.30 -9.99 5.59
C GLN A 101 -10.23 -10.17 4.52
N ASN A 102 -9.09 -9.50 4.68
CA ASN A 102 -7.96 -9.66 3.79
C ASN A 102 -7.41 -11.09 3.84
N LEU A 103 -7.29 -11.67 5.04
CA LEU A 103 -6.86 -13.05 5.25
C LEU A 103 -7.71 -14.04 4.45
N GLN A 104 -9.04 -13.93 4.48
CA GLN A 104 -9.94 -14.81 3.71
C GLN A 104 -9.66 -14.81 2.20
N ASN A 105 -9.17 -13.71 1.66
CA ASN A 105 -8.79 -13.61 0.25
C ASN A 105 -7.38 -14.14 -0.02
N GLU A 106 -6.50 -14.01 0.94
CA GLU A 106 -5.11 -14.42 0.86
C GLU A 106 -4.94 -15.94 1.02
N GLU A 107 -5.76 -16.59 1.84
CA GLU A 107 -5.77 -18.05 2.03
C GLU A 107 -6.04 -18.82 0.73
N LYS A 108 -6.65 -18.18 -0.27
CA LYS A 108 -6.91 -18.76 -1.60
C LYS A 108 -5.69 -18.75 -2.51
N LYS A 109 -4.55 -18.21 -2.06
CA LYS A 109 -3.34 -18.04 -2.85
C LYS A 109 -2.28 -19.04 -2.41
N ASP A 110 -2.07 -20.09 -3.19
CA ASP A 110 -1.11 -21.17 -2.90
C ASP A 110 0.28 -20.67 -2.53
N ILE A 111 0.73 -19.59 -3.18
CA ILE A 111 2.04 -19.01 -2.88
C ILE A 111 2.14 -18.48 -1.44
N LEU A 112 1.07 -17.89 -0.90
CA LEU A 112 1.04 -17.39 0.47
C LEU A 112 0.95 -18.54 1.47
N ILE A 113 0.16 -19.55 1.16
CA ILE A 113 0.10 -20.80 1.94
C ILE A 113 1.46 -21.51 1.96
N ASN A 114 2.20 -21.47 0.86
CA ASN A 114 3.55 -22.02 0.82
C ASN A 114 4.53 -21.28 1.76
N TYR A 115 4.43 -19.94 1.86
CA TYR A 115 5.20 -19.20 2.89
C TYR A 115 4.85 -19.65 4.31
N LEU A 116 3.59 -19.95 4.58
CA LEU A 116 3.14 -20.39 5.91
C LEU A 116 3.65 -21.78 6.26
N ASN A 117 3.57 -22.73 5.32
CA ASN A 117 3.82 -24.14 5.56
C ASN A 117 5.28 -24.57 5.32
N ASN A 118 6.06 -23.80 4.57
CA ASN A 118 7.42 -24.13 4.21
C ASN A 118 8.40 -23.02 4.64
N LEU A 119 9.08 -23.23 5.74
CA LEU A 119 10.02 -22.26 6.31
C LEU A 119 11.24 -21.98 5.43
N THR A 120 11.57 -22.86 4.48
CA THR A 120 12.69 -22.67 3.55
C THR A 120 12.26 -21.97 2.25
N PHE A 121 10.95 -21.84 2.00
CA PHE A 121 10.45 -21.19 0.80
C PHE A 121 10.76 -19.68 0.81
N SER A 122 11.24 -19.18 -0.30
CA SER A 122 11.45 -17.74 -0.57
C SER A 122 11.35 -17.49 -2.06
N GLN A 123 10.77 -16.36 -2.44
CA GLN A 123 10.80 -15.86 -3.82
C GLN A 123 12.09 -15.09 -4.12
N ASN A 124 12.92 -14.83 -3.12
CA ASN A 124 14.16 -14.04 -3.22
C ASN A 124 13.90 -12.62 -3.78
N LEU A 125 12.87 -11.94 -3.24
CA LEU A 125 12.42 -10.64 -3.77
C LEU A 125 13.52 -9.57 -3.76
N LYS A 126 14.37 -9.53 -2.73
CA LYS A 126 15.51 -8.59 -2.69
C LYS A 126 16.44 -8.76 -3.90
N LEU A 127 16.69 -9.99 -4.33
CA LEU A 127 17.56 -10.27 -5.47
C LEU A 127 16.87 -9.93 -6.81
N LYS A 128 15.54 -9.97 -6.84
CA LYS A 128 14.71 -9.70 -8.01
C LYS A 128 14.25 -8.25 -8.11
N GLN A 129 14.77 -7.34 -7.30
CA GLN A 129 14.31 -5.95 -7.25
C GLN A 129 14.31 -5.26 -8.62
N LYS A 130 15.31 -5.52 -9.44
CA LYS A 130 15.36 -4.96 -10.82
C LYS A 130 14.20 -5.44 -11.68
N GLU A 131 13.84 -6.71 -11.56
CA GLU A 131 12.69 -7.29 -12.28
C GLU A 131 11.38 -6.68 -11.78
N ILE A 132 11.22 -6.59 -10.45
CA ILE A 132 10.06 -5.98 -9.80
C ILE A 132 9.89 -4.52 -10.24
N ASN A 133 10.96 -3.74 -10.26
CA ASN A 133 10.93 -2.34 -10.72
C ASN A 133 10.49 -2.23 -12.19
N ASN A 134 10.97 -3.11 -13.06
CA ASN A 134 10.57 -3.14 -14.47
C ASN A 134 9.08 -3.47 -14.64
N LEU A 135 8.55 -4.42 -13.86
CA LEU A 135 7.13 -4.77 -13.87
C LEU A 135 6.27 -3.62 -13.35
N ALA A 136 6.69 -2.97 -12.26
CA ALA A 136 6.00 -1.80 -11.69
C ALA A 136 5.95 -0.64 -12.71
N LEU A 137 7.06 -0.31 -13.35
CA LEU A 137 7.12 0.73 -14.39
C LEU A 137 6.21 0.40 -15.59
N LYS A 138 6.17 -0.87 -16.00
CA LYS A 138 5.27 -1.32 -17.09
C LYS A 138 3.81 -1.13 -16.68
N LYS A 139 3.44 -1.51 -15.47
CA LYS A 139 2.08 -1.34 -14.94
C LYS A 139 1.68 0.13 -14.87
N ILE A 140 2.54 0.99 -14.31
CA ILE A 140 2.32 2.44 -14.24
C ILE A 140 2.08 3.02 -15.64
N LYS A 141 2.88 2.65 -16.64
CA LYS A 141 2.69 3.12 -18.02
C LYS A 141 1.34 2.71 -18.61
N ILE A 142 0.88 1.49 -18.32
CA ILE A 142 -0.44 1.03 -18.77
C ILE A 142 -1.54 1.85 -18.12
N GLU A 143 -1.51 2.02 -16.81
CA GLU A 143 -2.50 2.80 -16.05
C GLU A 143 -2.52 4.27 -16.49
N MET A 144 -1.36 4.89 -16.68
CA MET A 144 -1.27 6.26 -17.20
C MET A 144 -1.92 6.38 -18.60
N ASN A 145 -1.66 5.43 -19.50
CA ASN A 145 -2.27 5.43 -20.82
C ASN A 145 -3.80 5.28 -20.75
N GLU A 146 -4.31 4.49 -19.83
CA GLU A 146 -5.76 4.37 -19.61
C GLU A 146 -6.37 5.67 -19.10
N VAL A 147 -5.70 6.35 -18.15
CA VAL A 147 -6.15 7.68 -17.64
C VAL A 147 -6.16 8.71 -18.77
N ILE A 148 -5.10 8.76 -19.59
CA ILE A 148 -5.02 9.66 -20.73
C ILE A 148 -6.15 9.37 -21.73
N LYS A 149 -6.41 8.11 -22.06
CA LYS A 149 -7.53 7.72 -22.93
C LYS A 149 -8.88 8.12 -22.37
N LYS A 150 -9.11 7.95 -21.06
CA LYS A 150 -10.35 8.33 -20.37
C LYS A 150 -10.56 9.85 -20.38
N ASN A 151 -9.50 10.64 -20.31
CA ASN A 151 -9.54 12.10 -20.30
C ASN A 151 -9.41 12.69 -21.71
N SER A 152 -9.33 11.87 -22.76
CA SER A 152 -9.27 12.34 -24.14
C SER A 152 -10.59 12.99 -24.56
N PHE A 153 -10.50 14.00 -25.45
CA PHE A 153 -11.66 14.70 -26.01
C PHE A 153 -12.75 13.74 -26.55
N LYS A 154 -12.34 12.64 -27.16
CA LYS A 154 -13.25 11.59 -27.65
C LYS A 154 -14.05 10.93 -26.53
N TYR A 155 -13.42 10.73 -25.36
CA TYR A 155 -14.08 10.15 -24.19
C TYR A 155 -15.07 11.15 -23.56
N GLU A 156 -14.71 12.42 -23.49
CA GLU A 156 -15.61 13.48 -23.02
C GLU A 156 -16.81 13.68 -23.98
N LEU A 157 -16.58 13.61 -25.28
CA LEU A 157 -17.67 13.63 -26.27
C LEU A 157 -18.62 12.43 -26.13
N LEU A 158 -18.09 11.24 -25.90
CA LEU A 158 -18.89 10.04 -25.65
C LEU A 158 -19.64 10.09 -24.32
N LYS A 159 -19.07 10.69 -23.29
CA LYS A 159 -19.78 10.98 -22.03
C LYS A 159 -20.93 11.94 -22.24
N PHE A 160 -20.72 13.00 -23.01
CA PHE A 160 -21.76 13.97 -23.37
C PHE A 160 -22.88 13.31 -24.19
N ALA A 161 -22.53 12.55 -25.22
CA ALA A 161 -23.49 11.81 -26.06
C ALA A 161 -24.31 10.78 -25.26
N LYS A 162 -23.72 10.16 -24.24
CA LYS A 162 -24.44 9.25 -23.32
C LYS A 162 -25.28 9.96 -22.26
N LEU A 163 -25.38 11.30 -22.31
CA LEU A 163 -26.16 12.12 -21.37
C LEU A 163 -25.81 11.91 -19.90
N ASN A 164 -24.63 11.46 -19.58
CA ASN A 164 -24.21 11.15 -18.21
C ASN A 164 -24.28 12.36 -17.28
N GLN A 165 -23.96 13.57 -17.79
CA GLN A 165 -24.06 14.80 -17.01
C GLN A 165 -25.51 15.21 -16.75
N ILE A 166 -26.40 15.02 -17.74
CA ILE A 166 -27.83 15.32 -17.62
C ILE A 166 -28.48 14.33 -16.65
N ARG A 167 -28.15 13.04 -16.78
CA ARG A 167 -28.63 12.00 -15.82
C ARG A 167 -28.20 12.29 -14.38
N LYS A 168 -26.96 12.69 -14.13
CA LYS A 168 -26.50 13.08 -12.80
C LYS A 168 -27.28 14.30 -12.26
N LYS A 169 -27.53 15.33 -13.07
CA LYS A 169 -28.33 16.48 -12.65
C LYS A 169 -29.80 16.13 -12.38
N LEU A 170 -30.37 15.21 -13.14
CA LEU A 170 -31.75 14.73 -12.91
C LEU A 170 -31.86 13.86 -11.65
N LEU A 171 -30.88 12.99 -11.39
CA LEU A 171 -30.81 12.17 -10.19
C LEU A 171 -30.60 13.00 -8.91
N LEU A 172 -29.83 14.08 -8.98
CA LEU A 172 -29.66 15.02 -7.85
C LEU A 172 -30.89 15.87 -7.56
N ARG A 173 -31.85 15.95 -8.50
CA ARG A 173 -33.14 16.63 -8.31
C ARG A 173 -34.26 15.71 -7.81
N ALA A 174 -34.06 14.39 -7.81
CA ALA A 174 -35.01 13.49 -7.21
C ALA A 174 -34.90 13.61 -5.68
N PRO A 175 -36.01 13.94 -4.98
CA PRO A 175 -36.00 13.98 -3.52
C PRO A 175 -35.60 12.61 -2.97
N LEU A 176 -34.69 12.59 -2.02
CA LEU A 176 -34.33 11.37 -1.30
C LEU A 176 -35.62 10.80 -0.65
N PRO A 177 -35.88 9.50 -0.73
CA PRO A 177 -37.03 8.89 -0.04
C PRO A 177 -36.87 9.16 1.45
N ILE A 178 -37.87 9.83 2.03
CA ILE A 178 -37.95 10.06 3.46
C ILE A 178 -38.08 8.69 4.14
N PRO A 179 -37.23 8.34 5.11
CA PRO A 179 -37.41 7.11 5.87
C PRO A 179 -38.79 7.17 6.54
N LYS A 180 -39.63 6.18 6.30
CA LYS A 180 -40.89 6.03 7.05
C LYS A 180 -40.55 5.71 8.50
N PRO A 181 -41.34 6.26 9.45
CA PRO A 181 -41.12 6.05 10.88
C PRO A 181 -41.28 4.57 11.28
#